data_9e82d119ab60d71121601c4230a1ced3
#
_entry.id   9e82d119ab60d71121601c4230a1ced3
#
_cell.length_a   1.000
_cell.length_b   1.000
_cell.length_c   1.000
_cell.angle_alpha   90.00
_cell.angle_beta   90.00
_cell.angle_gamma   90.00
#
_symmetry.space_group_name_H-M   'P 1'
#
loop_
_entity.id
_entity.type
_entity.pdbx_description
1 polymer ?
#
loop_
_entity_poly.entity_id
_entity_poly.type
_entity_poly.pdbx_seq_one_letter_code
_entity_poly.pdbx_strand_id
1 'polypeptide(L)'
;MARKRKAGDGTVRQRKDGRWEGRIVIGYDDNGYPKTKNVLAKTKKECVEKLQKLKEECGGLKPEKVRSEMPFGVWLTYWYENHSKPKIRPTTQETYESRIRLHIIPEIGDIPLNKLTQNDLQQFYGRLKKSGRKRFTDKFGEGLSDRMVRMCHATCRSALEKAVQDGLIRMNPAIGCKLPPKKAREMQVLTREELQRFLIQAKFEGYYEVFLLDLATGLRRGELMALQWDDLNFKTGVLNVNKQVYDVRGQLQISTPKTKNSVRKIVLPPAVVEVLREYKKTVDSRWMFPSPVKEDCPITPGVVRRRLQLILEHAGCKHCLLYTSP
;
A
#
# COMPACT_ATOMS: atom_id res chain seq x y z
N MET A 1 -36.95 19.90 -17.06
CA MET A 1 -35.85 19.30 -16.28
C MET A 1 -36.40 18.67 -15.01
N ALA A 2 -36.22 17.35 -14.79
CA ALA A 2 -36.72 16.66 -13.59
C ALA A 2 -35.90 17.13 -12.37
N ARG A 3 -36.58 17.66 -11.34
CA ARG A 3 -35.92 18.09 -10.07
C ARG A 3 -35.18 16.92 -9.45
N LYS A 4 -33.87 17.03 -9.23
CA LYS A 4 -33.06 16.08 -8.45
C LYS A 4 -33.67 15.92 -7.06
N ARG A 5 -34.11 14.70 -6.70
CA ARG A 5 -34.71 14.39 -5.39
C ARG A 5 -33.65 14.52 -4.29
N LYS A 6 -34.05 14.99 -3.10
CA LYS A 6 -33.16 15.06 -1.93
C LYS A 6 -32.84 13.63 -1.46
N ALA A 7 -31.60 13.40 -1.04
CA ALA A 7 -31.22 12.13 -0.43
C ALA A 7 -32.06 11.90 0.83
N GLY A 8 -32.73 10.73 0.96
CA GLY A 8 -33.59 10.41 2.09
C GLY A 8 -35.08 10.40 1.79
N ASP A 9 -35.50 10.92 0.66
CA ASP A 9 -36.95 10.97 0.32
C ASP A 9 -37.55 9.60 -0.03
N GLY A 10 -36.70 8.54 -0.11
CA GLY A 10 -37.13 7.22 -0.58
C GLY A 10 -37.44 7.21 -2.08
N THR A 11 -37.76 6.05 -2.60
CA THR A 11 -38.17 5.88 -4.00
C THR A 11 -39.60 5.40 -4.10
N VAL A 12 -40.37 5.99 -5.01
CA VAL A 12 -41.72 5.53 -5.35
C VAL A 12 -41.75 5.19 -6.83
N ARG A 13 -42.09 3.95 -7.16
CA ARG A 13 -42.19 3.46 -8.54
C ARG A 13 -43.42 2.63 -8.75
N GLN A 14 -43.89 2.56 -9.98
CA GLN A 14 -44.97 1.61 -10.37
C GLN A 14 -44.30 0.28 -10.74
N ARG A 15 -44.84 -0.80 -10.23
CA ARG A 15 -44.43 -2.17 -10.56
C ARG A 15 -45.12 -2.65 -11.85
N LYS A 16 -44.63 -3.71 -12.42
CA LYS A 16 -45.21 -4.35 -13.61
C LYS A 16 -46.63 -4.88 -13.36
N ASP A 17 -46.96 -5.16 -12.11
CA ASP A 17 -48.28 -5.63 -11.65
C ASP A 17 -49.30 -4.48 -11.44
N GLY A 18 -48.95 -3.25 -11.84
CA GLY A 18 -49.79 -2.06 -11.73
C GLY A 18 -49.81 -1.39 -10.35
N ARG A 19 -49.29 -2.04 -9.28
CA ARG A 19 -49.24 -1.47 -7.94
C ARG A 19 -48.06 -0.49 -7.80
N TRP A 20 -48.20 0.43 -6.85
CA TRP A 20 -47.13 1.38 -6.48
C TRP A 20 -46.32 0.83 -5.31
N GLU A 21 -45.01 0.86 -5.46
CA GLU A 21 -44.04 0.48 -4.43
C GLU A 21 -43.28 1.71 -3.94
N GLY A 22 -43.34 1.94 -2.64
CA GLY A 22 -42.49 2.91 -1.93
C GLY A 22 -41.40 2.18 -1.17
N ARG A 23 -40.14 2.63 -1.29
CA ARG A 23 -38.98 2.02 -0.64
C ARG A 23 -38.18 3.05 0.11
N ILE A 24 -37.84 2.77 1.38
CA ILE A 24 -36.86 3.56 2.17
C ILE A 24 -35.72 2.68 2.64
N VAL A 25 -34.55 3.27 2.79
CA VAL A 25 -33.42 2.63 3.44
C VAL A 25 -33.50 2.87 4.93
N ILE A 26 -33.50 1.78 5.73
CA ILE A 26 -33.59 1.81 7.18
C ILE A 26 -32.30 1.46 7.90
N GLY A 27 -31.26 1.05 7.16
CA GLY A 27 -29.95 0.67 7.68
C GLY A 27 -29.08 0.07 6.61
N TYR A 28 -27.95 -0.47 7.03
CA TYR A 28 -27.04 -1.25 6.20
C TYR A 28 -26.75 -2.57 6.92
N ASP A 29 -26.46 -3.63 6.15
CA ASP A 29 -26.01 -4.90 6.72
C ASP A 29 -24.50 -4.86 7.03
N ASP A 30 -23.98 -5.96 7.60
CA ASP A 30 -22.56 -6.08 7.99
C ASP A 30 -21.61 -5.98 6.80
N ASN A 31 -22.11 -6.15 5.57
CA ASN A 31 -21.38 -6.01 4.32
C ASN A 31 -21.54 -4.62 3.66
N GLY A 32 -22.28 -3.70 4.31
CA GLY A 32 -22.50 -2.34 3.79
C GLY A 32 -23.63 -2.23 2.76
N TYR A 33 -24.44 -3.28 2.53
CA TYR A 33 -25.59 -3.21 1.65
C TYR A 33 -26.81 -2.59 2.36
N PRO A 34 -27.59 -1.75 1.65
CA PRO A 34 -28.72 -1.05 2.26
C PRO A 34 -29.86 -2.03 2.63
N LYS A 35 -30.17 -2.09 3.92
CA LYS A 35 -31.43 -2.71 4.40
C LYS A 35 -32.57 -1.79 4.08
N THR A 36 -33.58 -2.29 3.38
CA THR A 36 -34.74 -1.49 2.94
C THR A 36 -36.03 -2.01 3.49
N LYS A 37 -36.98 -1.11 3.81
CA LYS A 37 -38.39 -1.44 4.00
C LYS A 37 -39.23 -0.90 2.85
N ASN A 38 -40.26 -1.67 2.46
CA ASN A 38 -41.12 -1.35 1.33
C ASN A 38 -42.56 -1.23 1.79
N VAL A 39 -43.33 -0.35 1.14
CA VAL A 39 -44.78 -0.29 1.23
C VAL A 39 -45.38 -0.48 -0.15
N LEU A 40 -46.53 -1.11 -0.23
CA LEU A 40 -47.28 -1.31 -1.46
C LEU A 40 -48.68 -0.63 -1.34
N ALA A 41 -49.12 -0.04 -2.43
CA ALA A 41 -50.43 0.60 -2.54
C ALA A 41 -51.00 0.47 -3.95
N LYS A 42 -52.35 0.61 -4.06
CA LYS A 42 -53.02 0.59 -5.36
C LYS A 42 -52.85 1.91 -6.11
N THR A 43 -52.69 3.03 -5.40
CA THR A 43 -52.52 4.35 -6.00
C THR A 43 -51.22 4.98 -5.56
N LYS A 44 -50.71 5.91 -6.39
CA LYS A 44 -49.47 6.66 -6.09
C LYS A 44 -49.62 7.49 -4.82
N LYS A 45 -50.79 8.13 -4.61
CA LYS A 45 -51.09 8.98 -3.45
C LYS A 45 -51.03 8.17 -2.16
N GLU A 46 -51.72 7.06 -2.12
CA GLU A 46 -51.72 6.11 -0.99
C GLU A 46 -50.32 5.57 -0.69
N CYS A 47 -49.52 5.29 -1.74
CA CYS A 47 -48.18 4.81 -1.58
C CYS A 47 -47.28 5.86 -0.92
N VAL A 48 -47.41 7.15 -1.29
CA VAL A 48 -46.67 8.26 -0.69
C VAL A 48 -47.06 8.44 0.78
N GLU A 49 -48.36 8.39 1.10
CA GLU A 49 -48.85 8.51 2.47
C GLU A 49 -48.35 7.36 3.36
N LYS A 50 -48.43 6.11 2.88
CA LYS A 50 -47.90 4.94 3.58
C LYS A 50 -46.37 5.03 3.75
N LEU A 51 -45.68 5.54 2.75
CA LEU A 51 -44.24 5.73 2.83
C LEU A 51 -43.87 6.81 3.85
N GLN A 52 -44.67 7.86 3.98
CA GLN A 52 -44.47 8.91 4.97
C GLN A 52 -44.72 8.38 6.40
N LYS A 53 -45.78 7.62 6.62
CA LYS A 53 -46.02 6.93 7.89
C LYS A 53 -44.90 5.98 8.26
N LEU A 54 -44.40 5.18 7.29
CA LEU A 54 -43.28 4.29 7.51
C LEU A 54 -42.02 5.05 7.87
N LYS A 55 -41.79 6.26 7.31
CA LYS A 55 -40.68 7.14 7.70
C LYS A 55 -40.79 7.62 9.14
N GLU A 56 -42.00 7.98 9.57
CA GLU A 56 -42.26 8.44 10.94
C GLU A 56 -42.11 7.30 11.95
N GLU A 57 -42.65 6.11 11.65
CA GLU A 57 -42.50 4.90 12.46
C GLU A 57 -41.04 4.42 12.59
N CYS A 58 -40.25 4.55 11.53
CA CYS A 58 -38.84 4.21 11.55
C CYS A 58 -37.95 5.31 12.18
N GLY A 59 -38.58 6.31 12.84
CA GLY A 59 -37.89 7.35 13.59
C GLY A 59 -37.17 8.39 12.72
N GLY A 60 -37.62 8.58 11.46
CA GLY A 60 -37.11 9.62 10.58
C GLY A 60 -35.60 9.54 10.41
N LEU A 61 -35.04 8.33 10.30
CA LEU A 61 -33.60 8.13 10.09
C LEU A 61 -33.20 8.84 8.80
N LYS A 62 -32.57 9.98 8.93
CA LYS A 62 -31.95 10.66 7.79
C LYS A 62 -30.93 9.68 7.19
N PRO A 63 -30.91 9.46 5.86
CA PRO A 63 -29.96 8.55 5.21
C PRO A 63 -28.51 8.85 5.58
N GLU A 64 -28.19 10.10 5.86
CA GLU A 64 -26.90 10.57 6.38
C GLU A 64 -26.61 10.00 7.78
N LYS A 65 -27.61 9.95 8.68
CA LYS A 65 -27.45 9.41 10.03
C LYS A 65 -27.19 7.90 10.01
N VAL A 66 -27.89 7.17 9.16
CA VAL A 66 -27.72 5.72 8.99
C VAL A 66 -26.34 5.41 8.38
N ARG A 67 -25.88 6.21 7.43
CA ARG A 67 -24.53 6.07 6.89
C ARG A 67 -23.44 6.38 7.92
N SER A 68 -23.65 7.35 8.79
CA SER A 68 -22.71 7.71 9.84
C SER A 68 -22.64 6.68 10.97
N GLU A 69 -23.64 5.82 11.13
CA GLU A 69 -23.67 4.73 12.13
C GLU A 69 -23.03 3.44 11.65
N MET A 70 -22.58 3.38 10.36
CA MET A 70 -21.86 2.20 9.88
C MET A 70 -20.54 2.00 10.65
N PRO A 71 -20.08 0.75 10.83
CA PRO A 71 -18.78 0.46 11.42
C PRO A 71 -17.63 1.14 10.62
N PHE A 72 -16.64 1.66 11.33
CA PHE A 72 -15.50 2.32 10.68
C PHE A 72 -14.76 1.40 9.70
N GLY A 73 -14.67 0.09 10.00
CA GLY A 73 -14.04 -0.90 9.12
C GLY A 73 -14.75 -1.04 7.77
N VAL A 74 -16.10 -0.93 7.76
CA VAL A 74 -16.90 -0.94 6.51
C VAL A 74 -16.60 0.30 5.69
N TRP A 75 -16.60 1.48 6.32
CA TRP A 75 -16.23 2.73 5.67
C TRP A 75 -14.80 2.71 5.14
N LEU A 76 -13.85 2.23 5.95
CA LEU A 76 -12.43 2.15 5.60
C LEU A 76 -12.20 1.26 4.38
N THR A 77 -12.88 0.11 4.30
CA THR A 77 -12.83 -0.79 3.17
C THR A 77 -13.42 -0.15 1.92
N TYR A 78 -14.59 0.47 2.03
CA TYR A 78 -15.22 1.21 0.93
C TYR A 78 -14.31 2.33 0.41
N TRP A 79 -13.77 3.14 1.32
CA TRP A 79 -12.84 4.22 0.97
C TRP A 79 -11.59 3.68 0.27
N TYR A 80 -11.02 2.59 0.77
CA TYR A 80 -9.85 1.99 0.18
C TYR A 80 -10.12 1.53 -1.25
N GLU A 81 -11.14 0.72 -1.47
CA GLU A 81 -11.44 0.14 -2.79
C GLU A 81 -11.82 1.20 -3.83
N ASN A 82 -12.59 2.23 -3.44
CA ASN A 82 -13.16 3.19 -4.39
C ASN A 82 -12.34 4.49 -4.54
N HIS A 83 -11.60 4.92 -3.51
CA HIS A 83 -10.93 6.22 -3.52
C HIS A 83 -9.41 6.13 -3.48
N SER A 84 -8.83 5.13 -2.81
CA SER A 84 -7.39 5.01 -2.64
C SER A 84 -6.76 4.04 -3.63
N LYS A 85 -7.26 2.82 -3.72
CA LYS A 85 -6.71 1.72 -4.53
C LYS A 85 -6.51 2.05 -6.01
N PRO A 86 -7.47 2.71 -6.72
CA PRO A 86 -7.29 3.04 -8.13
C PRO A 86 -6.15 4.03 -8.41
N LYS A 87 -5.72 4.80 -7.40
CA LYS A 87 -4.73 5.87 -7.53
C LYS A 87 -3.31 5.45 -7.13
N ILE A 88 -3.15 4.25 -6.57
CA ILE A 88 -1.88 3.79 -6.00
C ILE A 88 -1.35 2.55 -6.72
N ARG A 89 -0.02 2.39 -6.71
CA ARG A 89 0.66 1.24 -7.34
C ARG A 89 0.39 -0.06 -6.58
N PRO A 90 0.44 -1.24 -7.26
CA PRO A 90 0.18 -2.55 -6.64
C PRO A 90 0.96 -2.83 -5.36
N THR A 91 2.24 -2.47 -5.29
CA THR A 91 3.06 -2.62 -4.07
C THR A 91 2.55 -1.76 -2.91
N THR A 92 2.00 -0.58 -3.21
CA THR A 92 1.39 0.30 -2.21
C THR A 92 0.04 -0.26 -1.78
N GLN A 93 -0.75 -0.84 -2.71
CA GLN A 93 -2.01 -1.52 -2.40
C GLN A 93 -1.78 -2.63 -1.37
N GLU A 94 -0.81 -3.51 -1.60
CA GLU A 94 -0.47 -4.59 -0.68
C GLU A 94 -0.16 -4.08 0.75
N THR A 95 0.58 -2.98 0.85
CA THR A 95 0.90 -2.39 2.16
C THR A 95 -0.31 -1.74 2.83
N TYR A 96 -1.25 -1.15 2.07
CA TYR A 96 -2.52 -0.65 2.60
C TYR A 96 -3.42 -1.79 3.07
N GLU A 97 -3.62 -2.81 2.23
CA GLU A 97 -4.43 -3.99 2.55
C GLU A 97 -3.92 -4.69 3.81
N SER A 98 -2.60 -4.87 3.92
CA SER A 98 -2.00 -5.47 5.10
C SER A 98 -2.28 -4.66 6.37
N ARG A 99 -2.13 -3.33 6.33
CA ARG A 99 -2.39 -2.46 7.49
C ARG A 99 -3.87 -2.45 7.89
N ILE A 100 -4.75 -2.32 6.92
CA ILE A 100 -6.20 -2.29 7.13
C ILE A 100 -6.63 -3.61 7.78
N ARG A 101 -6.27 -4.73 7.17
CA ARG A 101 -6.70 -6.07 7.60
C ARG A 101 -6.08 -6.53 8.91
N LEU A 102 -4.76 -6.29 9.11
CA LEU A 102 -4.06 -6.86 10.26
C LEU A 102 -4.04 -5.96 11.48
N HIS A 103 -4.20 -4.66 11.30
CA HIS A 103 -4.01 -3.71 12.40
C HIS A 103 -5.21 -2.81 12.66
N ILE A 104 -5.86 -2.25 11.63
CA ILE A 104 -6.88 -1.23 11.84
C ILE A 104 -8.25 -1.88 12.12
N ILE A 105 -8.73 -2.71 11.20
CA ILE A 105 -10.07 -3.33 11.35
C ILE A 105 -10.19 -4.14 12.65
N PRO A 106 -9.23 -5.02 13.03
CA PRO A 106 -9.38 -5.83 14.24
C PRO A 106 -9.42 -5.03 15.55
N GLU A 107 -8.95 -3.79 15.56
CA GLU A 107 -8.81 -2.99 16.78
C GLU A 107 -9.90 -1.92 16.95
N ILE A 108 -10.32 -1.32 15.84
CA ILE A 108 -11.26 -0.18 15.85
C ILE A 108 -12.31 -0.27 14.73
N GLY A 109 -12.33 -1.37 13.98
CA GLY A 109 -13.24 -1.50 12.83
C GLY A 109 -14.71 -1.54 13.20
N ASP A 110 -15.07 -2.08 14.38
CA ASP A 110 -16.45 -2.23 14.83
C ASP A 110 -17.05 -0.95 15.42
N ILE A 111 -16.21 0.05 15.69
CA ILE A 111 -16.68 1.32 16.25
C ILE A 111 -17.49 2.06 15.18
N PRO A 112 -18.73 2.48 15.47
CA PRO A 112 -19.53 3.29 14.56
C PRO A 112 -18.78 4.57 14.15
N LEU A 113 -18.81 4.90 12.85
CA LEU A 113 -18.05 6.00 12.28
C LEU A 113 -18.30 7.34 13.00
N ASN A 114 -19.57 7.61 13.37
CA ASN A 114 -19.99 8.82 14.09
C ASN A 114 -19.65 8.81 15.59
N LYS A 115 -19.26 7.66 16.14
CA LYS A 115 -18.86 7.50 17.55
C LYS A 115 -17.35 7.37 17.72
N LEU A 116 -16.61 7.22 16.62
CA LEU A 116 -15.15 7.11 16.68
C LEU A 116 -14.53 8.44 17.14
N THR A 117 -13.83 8.40 18.27
CA THR A 117 -13.25 9.59 18.90
C THR A 117 -11.74 9.68 18.71
N GLN A 118 -11.17 10.85 18.97
CA GLN A 118 -9.72 11.04 19.00
C GLN A 118 -9.06 10.14 20.08
N ASN A 119 -9.74 9.93 21.19
CA ASN A 119 -9.22 9.08 22.29
C ASN A 119 -9.14 7.61 21.85
N ASP A 120 -10.14 7.10 21.13
CA ASP A 120 -10.12 5.72 20.59
C ASP A 120 -8.91 5.52 19.66
N LEU A 121 -8.68 6.48 18.77
CA LEU A 121 -7.51 6.46 17.89
C LEU A 121 -6.20 6.57 18.66
N GLN A 122 -6.13 7.42 19.68
CA GLN A 122 -4.93 7.56 20.50
C GLN A 122 -4.62 6.28 21.27
N GLN A 123 -5.63 5.64 21.86
CA GLN A 123 -5.47 4.34 22.53
C GLN A 123 -5.06 3.24 21.53
N PHE A 124 -5.67 3.21 20.35
CA PHE A 124 -5.29 2.30 19.27
C PHE A 124 -3.80 2.43 18.91
N TYR A 125 -3.29 3.65 18.72
CA TYR A 125 -1.86 3.85 18.43
C TYR A 125 -0.96 3.42 19.59
N GLY A 126 -1.41 3.59 20.83
CA GLY A 126 -0.75 3.09 22.04
C GLY A 126 -0.65 1.56 22.06
N ARG A 127 -1.75 0.86 21.75
CA ARG A 127 -1.77 -0.61 21.66
C ARG A 127 -0.87 -1.12 20.53
N LEU A 128 -0.92 -0.49 19.34
CA LEU A 128 -0.02 -0.83 18.25
C LEU A 128 1.45 -0.73 18.63
N LYS A 129 1.80 0.28 19.45
CA LYS A 129 3.17 0.48 19.91
C LYS A 129 3.61 -0.57 20.93
N LYS A 130 2.70 -1.06 21.78
CA LYS A 130 3.00 -2.04 22.82
C LYS A 130 3.00 -3.48 22.29
N SER A 131 1.96 -3.90 21.55
CA SER A 131 1.69 -5.30 21.19
C SER A 131 1.12 -5.50 19.78
N GLY A 132 1.27 -4.51 18.89
CA GLY A 132 0.68 -4.56 17.56
C GLY A 132 1.37 -5.49 16.56
N ARG A 133 2.52 -6.07 16.87
CA ARG A 133 3.27 -6.93 15.95
C ARG A 133 2.64 -8.33 15.88
N LYS A 134 2.40 -8.82 14.66
CA LYS A 134 1.78 -10.13 14.42
C LYS A 134 2.77 -11.21 13.91
N ARG A 135 4.01 -10.83 13.57
CA ARG A 135 5.04 -11.75 13.05
C ARG A 135 6.42 -11.35 13.56
N PHE A 136 7.30 -12.32 13.76
CA PHE A 136 8.68 -12.11 14.20
C PHE A 136 8.79 -11.34 15.53
N THR A 137 7.88 -11.64 16.46
CA THR A 137 7.86 -11.06 17.81
C THR A 137 9.13 -11.37 18.58
N ASP A 138 9.65 -12.59 18.47
CA ASP A 138 10.87 -13.05 19.11
C ASP A 138 12.10 -12.23 18.72
N LYS A 139 12.15 -11.82 17.44
CA LYS A 139 13.29 -11.06 16.90
C LYS A 139 13.20 -9.55 17.12
N PHE A 140 11.99 -8.99 17.08
CA PHE A 140 11.78 -7.53 17.05
C PHE A 140 10.89 -6.99 18.17
N GLY A 141 10.49 -7.83 19.12
CA GLY A 141 9.54 -7.50 20.19
C GLY A 141 8.10 -7.37 19.68
N GLU A 142 7.18 -7.23 20.62
CA GLU A 142 5.73 -7.23 20.33
C GLU A 142 5.21 -5.95 19.70
N GLY A 143 5.90 -4.83 19.93
CA GLY A 143 5.47 -3.52 19.46
C GLY A 143 5.77 -3.27 17.97
N LEU A 144 4.92 -2.49 17.33
CA LEU A 144 5.20 -1.99 15.97
C LEU A 144 6.21 -0.83 16.00
N SER A 145 6.93 -0.68 14.89
CA SER A 145 7.83 0.47 14.70
C SER A 145 7.04 1.78 14.65
N ASP A 146 7.69 2.89 15.05
CA ASP A 146 7.11 4.23 14.98
C ASP A 146 6.62 4.59 13.59
N ARG A 147 7.35 4.16 12.57
CA ARG A 147 6.96 4.32 11.15
C ARG A 147 5.64 3.60 10.86
N MET A 148 5.46 2.37 11.31
CA MET A 148 4.22 1.60 11.05
C MET A 148 3.02 2.23 11.74
N VAL A 149 3.16 2.66 13.00
CA VAL A 149 2.08 3.38 13.72
C VAL A 149 1.68 4.65 12.96
N ARG A 150 2.66 5.44 12.49
CA ARG A 150 2.40 6.63 11.67
C ARG A 150 1.70 6.30 10.35
N MET A 151 2.04 5.18 9.72
CA MET A 151 1.37 4.75 8.49
C MET A 151 -0.08 4.30 8.73
N CYS A 152 -0.37 3.64 9.85
CA CYS A 152 -1.75 3.35 10.28
C CYS A 152 -2.54 4.65 10.51
N HIS A 153 -1.94 5.60 11.25
CA HIS A 153 -2.56 6.92 11.43
C HIS A 153 -2.85 7.63 10.10
N ALA A 154 -1.90 7.67 9.18
CA ALA A 154 -2.09 8.31 7.87
C ALA A 154 -3.25 7.66 7.07
N THR A 155 -3.37 6.33 7.16
CA THR A 155 -4.48 5.60 6.53
C THR A 155 -5.83 5.98 7.15
N CYS A 156 -5.93 5.95 8.49
CA CYS A 156 -7.14 6.36 9.22
C CYS A 156 -7.50 7.82 8.92
N ARG A 157 -6.51 8.72 9.01
CA ARG A 157 -6.72 10.16 8.75
C ARG A 157 -7.26 10.43 7.35
N SER A 158 -6.71 9.77 6.33
CA SER A 158 -7.15 9.97 4.95
C SER A 158 -8.56 9.45 4.70
N ALA A 159 -8.92 8.30 5.29
CA ALA A 159 -10.25 7.73 5.18
C ALA A 159 -11.30 8.59 5.93
N LEU A 160 -10.95 9.08 7.12
CA LEU A 160 -11.82 9.93 7.93
C LEU A 160 -11.96 11.34 7.32
N GLU A 161 -10.92 11.87 6.68
CA GLU A 161 -11.01 13.11 5.93
C GLU A 161 -12.02 13.00 4.78
N LYS A 162 -12.02 11.89 4.07
CA LYS A 162 -13.02 11.63 3.05
C LYS A 162 -14.43 11.50 3.63
N ALA A 163 -14.57 10.91 4.83
CA ALA A 163 -15.86 10.86 5.54
C ALA A 163 -16.39 12.25 5.91
N VAL A 164 -15.51 13.19 6.26
CA VAL A 164 -15.89 14.60 6.48
C VAL A 164 -16.35 15.24 5.19
N GLN A 165 -15.59 15.07 4.10
CA GLN A 165 -15.94 15.62 2.78
C GLN A 165 -17.30 15.09 2.26
N ASP A 166 -17.62 13.84 2.59
CA ASP A 166 -18.88 13.22 2.20
C ASP A 166 -20.04 13.53 3.19
N GLY A 167 -19.79 14.36 4.21
CA GLY A 167 -20.80 14.77 5.19
C GLY A 167 -21.21 13.69 6.19
N LEU A 168 -20.45 12.58 6.28
CA LEU A 168 -20.77 11.46 7.19
C LEU A 168 -20.43 11.78 8.64
N ILE A 169 -19.37 12.54 8.87
CA ILE A 169 -18.93 13.04 10.18
C ILE A 169 -18.61 14.53 10.09
N ARG A 170 -18.75 15.25 11.20
CA ARG A 170 -18.54 16.69 11.23
C ARG A 170 -17.07 17.11 11.20
N MET A 171 -16.21 16.30 11.85
CA MET A 171 -14.78 16.57 11.98
C MET A 171 -13.99 15.26 11.95
N ASN A 172 -12.74 15.36 11.54
CA ASN A 172 -11.86 14.21 11.48
C ASN A 172 -11.23 13.94 12.88
N PRO A 173 -11.59 12.84 13.56
CA PRO A 173 -11.08 12.55 14.89
C PRO A 173 -9.58 12.19 14.90
N ALA A 174 -8.96 11.95 13.75
CA ALA A 174 -7.52 11.72 13.69
C ALA A 174 -6.68 13.00 13.80
N ILE A 175 -7.31 14.17 13.72
CA ILE A 175 -6.61 15.45 13.91
C ILE A 175 -6.27 15.61 15.39
N GLY A 176 -5.05 16.06 15.67
CA GLY A 176 -4.57 16.30 17.06
C GLY A 176 -4.06 15.05 17.78
N CYS A 177 -4.12 13.85 17.20
CA CYS A 177 -3.49 12.67 17.79
C CYS A 177 -1.97 12.83 17.91
N LYS A 178 -1.42 12.46 19.07
CA LYS A 178 0.02 12.44 19.32
C LYS A 178 0.64 11.17 18.72
N LEU A 179 1.64 11.34 17.88
CA LEU A 179 2.31 10.25 17.19
C LEU A 179 3.75 10.09 17.70
N PRO A 180 4.31 8.86 17.64
CA PRO A 180 5.71 8.64 17.95
C PRO A 180 6.62 9.55 17.10
N PRO A 181 7.78 9.99 17.62
CA PRO A 181 8.69 10.87 16.90
C PRO A 181 9.23 10.20 15.60
N LYS A 182 9.55 11.02 14.61
CA LYS A 182 10.32 10.57 13.45
C LYS A 182 11.80 10.54 13.86
N LYS A 183 12.29 9.36 14.23
CA LYS A 183 13.72 9.17 14.45
C LYS A 183 14.37 8.83 13.10
N ALA A 184 15.23 9.72 12.60
CA ALA A 184 16.14 9.38 11.52
C ALA A 184 17.16 8.37 12.08
N ARG A 185 17.39 7.28 11.36
CA ARG A 185 18.52 6.40 11.64
C ARG A 185 19.71 6.95 10.85
N GLU A 186 20.81 7.13 11.53
CA GLU A 186 22.08 7.41 10.88
C GLU A 186 22.43 6.24 9.94
N MET A 187 22.71 6.54 8.70
CA MET A 187 23.08 5.51 7.73
C MET A 187 24.54 5.14 7.95
N GLN A 188 24.78 3.88 8.21
CA GLN A 188 26.14 3.35 8.32
C GLN A 188 26.69 3.10 6.91
N VAL A 189 27.86 3.65 6.64
CA VAL A 189 28.60 3.47 5.38
C VAL A 189 29.79 2.55 5.68
N LEU A 190 30.11 1.66 4.74
CA LEU A 190 31.31 0.80 4.85
C LEU A 190 32.58 1.65 4.74
N THR A 191 33.58 1.34 5.57
CA THR A 191 34.93 1.89 5.38
C THR A 191 35.57 1.31 4.11
N ARG A 192 36.70 1.84 3.69
CA ARG A 192 37.41 1.34 2.52
C ARG A 192 37.83 -0.13 2.69
N GLU A 193 38.30 -0.48 3.87
CA GLU A 193 38.72 -1.84 4.23
C GLU A 193 37.55 -2.80 4.30
N GLU A 194 36.42 -2.35 4.88
CA GLU A 194 35.17 -3.13 4.91
C GLU A 194 34.66 -3.36 3.48
N LEU A 195 34.69 -2.35 2.63
CA LEU A 195 34.27 -2.46 1.23
C LEU A 195 35.13 -3.48 0.45
N GLN A 196 36.46 -3.48 0.67
CA GLN A 196 37.35 -4.47 0.06
C GLN A 196 37.02 -5.89 0.50
N ARG A 197 36.85 -6.14 1.80
CA ARG A 197 36.43 -7.45 2.32
C ARG A 197 35.07 -7.89 1.78
N PHE A 198 34.13 -6.96 1.71
CA PHE A 198 32.82 -7.21 1.15
C PHE A 198 32.89 -7.65 -0.33
N LEU A 199 33.67 -6.95 -1.17
CA LEU A 199 33.78 -7.29 -2.58
C LEU A 199 34.52 -8.62 -2.81
N ILE A 200 35.53 -8.95 -1.99
CA ILE A 200 36.19 -10.25 -2.01
C ILE A 200 35.20 -11.36 -1.68
N GLN A 201 34.42 -11.19 -0.60
CA GLN A 201 33.39 -12.16 -0.20
C GLN A 201 32.28 -12.27 -1.24
N ALA A 202 31.84 -11.15 -1.81
CA ALA A 202 30.85 -11.12 -2.89
C ALA A 202 31.33 -11.90 -4.12
N LYS A 203 32.62 -11.83 -4.45
CA LYS A 203 33.24 -12.60 -5.54
C LYS A 203 33.24 -14.10 -5.23
N PHE A 204 33.57 -14.46 -4.00
CA PHE A 204 33.55 -15.87 -3.55
C PHE A 204 32.12 -16.48 -3.62
N GLU A 205 31.09 -15.68 -3.32
CA GLU A 205 29.69 -16.13 -3.35
C GLU A 205 29.00 -15.93 -4.72
N GLY A 206 29.71 -15.45 -5.76
CA GLY A 206 29.17 -15.29 -7.11
C GLY A 206 28.22 -14.08 -7.28
N TYR A 207 28.42 -13.02 -6.49
CA TYR A 207 27.61 -11.80 -6.53
C TYR A 207 28.45 -10.54 -6.77
N TYR A 208 29.70 -10.68 -7.20
CA TYR A 208 30.64 -9.59 -7.37
C TYR A 208 30.12 -8.53 -8.35
N GLU A 209 29.69 -8.96 -9.53
CA GLU A 209 29.27 -8.08 -10.63
C GLU A 209 28.00 -7.29 -10.27
N VAL A 210 27.09 -7.92 -9.55
CA VAL A 210 25.86 -7.27 -9.03
C VAL A 210 26.25 -6.10 -8.13
N PHE A 211 27.11 -6.36 -7.14
CA PHE A 211 27.44 -5.33 -6.14
C PHE A 211 28.46 -4.32 -6.67
N LEU A 212 29.35 -4.71 -7.58
CA LEU A 212 30.24 -3.79 -8.27
C LEU A 212 29.44 -2.75 -9.08
N LEU A 213 28.43 -3.21 -9.84
CA LEU A 213 27.57 -2.32 -10.62
C LEU A 213 26.71 -1.43 -9.72
N ASP A 214 26.19 -1.96 -8.61
CA ASP A 214 25.44 -1.18 -7.62
C ASP A 214 26.27 -0.05 -7.03
N LEU A 215 27.50 -0.35 -6.61
CA LEU A 215 28.46 0.62 -6.08
C LEU A 215 28.85 1.68 -7.10
N ALA A 216 29.09 1.27 -8.35
CA ALA A 216 29.48 2.19 -9.42
C ALA A 216 28.36 3.14 -9.86
N THR A 217 27.09 2.76 -9.66
CA THR A 217 25.93 3.47 -10.23
C THR A 217 24.97 4.05 -9.21
N GLY A 218 24.92 3.52 -8.00
CA GLY A 218 23.92 3.87 -6.99
C GLY A 218 22.49 3.60 -7.46
N LEU A 219 22.27 2.57 -8.27
CA LEU A 219 20.95 2.20 -8.78
C LEU A 219 20.03 1.75 -7.66
N ARG A 220 18.74 2.06 -7.78
CA ARG A 220 17.77 1.40 -6.91
C ARG A 220 17.76 -0.09 -7.20
N ARG A 221 17.64 -0.92 -6.15
CA ARG A 221 17.64 -2.38 -6.29
C ARG A 221 16.70 -2.90 -7.38
N GLY A 222 15.49 -2.33 -7.51
CA GLY A 222 14.56 -2.72 -8.57
C GLY A 222 15.00 -2.32 -9.98
N GLU A 223 15.74 -1.22 -10.12
CA GLU A 223 16.33 -0.77 -11.38
C GLU A 223 17.50 -1.69 -11.75
N LEU A 224 18.39 -1.98 -10.81
CA LEU A 224 19.54 -2.87 -10.99
C LEU A 224 19.11 -4.27 -11.46
N MET A 225 18.10 -4.86 -10.81
CA MET A 225 17.60 -6.19 -11.20
C MET A 225 16.82 -6.20 -12.51
N ALA A 226 16.39 -5.05 -13.01
CA ALA A 226 15.70 -4.94 -14.29
C ALA A 226 16.63 -4.78 -15.50
N LEU A 227 17.92 -4.68 -15.28
CA LEU A 227 18.88 -4.46 -16.37
C LEU A 227 18.99 -5.66 -17.30
N GLN A 228 19.03 -5.36 -18.58
CA GLN A 228 19.30 -6.31 -19.67
C GLN A 228 20.59 -5.92 -20.38
N TRP A 229 21.20 -6.86 -21.07
CA TRP A 229 22.43 -6.59 -21.82
C TRP A 229 22.29 -5.49 -22.86
N ASP A 230 21.09 -5.35 -23.45
CA ASP A 230 20.80 -4.31 -24.45
C ASP A 230 20.70 -2.90 -23.83
N ASP A 231 20.62 -2.81 -22.49
CA ASP A 231 20.63 -1.51 -21.80
C ASP A 231 22.06 -0.92 -21.74
N LEU A 232 23.11 -1.73 -21.92
CA LEU A 232 24.50 -1.31 -21.88
C LEU A 232 25.16 -1.26 -23.25
N ASN A 233 25.59 -0.09 -23.66
CA ASN A 233 26.47 0.05 -24.83
C ASN A 233 27.93 -0.17 -24.42
N PHE A 234 28.50 -1.32 -24.75
CA PHE A 234 29.87 -1.71 -24.40
C PHE A 234 30.96 -0.86 -25.09
N LYS A 235 30.63 -0.14 -26.17
CA LYS A 235 31.62 0.75 -26.84
C LYS A 235 31.71 2.10 -26.14
N THR A 236 30.59 2.64 -25.70
CA THR A 236 30.54 3.98 -25.09
C THR A 236 30.47 3.95 -23.57
N GLY A 237 30.25 2.79 -22.95
CA GLY A 237 30.01 2.64 -21.52
C GLY A 237 28.68 3.19 -21.02
N VAL A 238 27.77 3.58 -21.92
CA VAL A 238 26.48 4.18 -21.54
C VAL A 238 25.49 3.10 -21.15
N LEU A 239 25.00 3.16 -19.90
CA LEU A 239 23.96 2.33 -19.34
C LEU A 239 22.64 3.10 -19.32
N ASN A 240 21.57 2.54 -19.91
CA ASN A 240 20.22 3.11 -19.93
C ASN A 240 19.39 2.53 -18.78
N VAL A 241 18.88 3.39 -17.91
CA VAL A 241 18.00 2.99 -16.78
C VAL A 241 16.60 3.46 -17.10
N ASN A 242 15.74 2.58 -17.59
CA ASN A 242 14.40 2.89 -18.08
C ASN A 242 13.31 1.95 -17.56
N LYS A 243 13.65 0.95 -16.76
CA LYS A 243 12.74 -0.04 -16.19
C LYS A 243 13.12 -0.41 -14.76
N GLN A 244 12.18 -0.99 -14.05
CA GLN A 244 12.37 -1.52 -12.70
C GLN A 244 11.59 -2.81 -12.52
N VAL A 245 12.10 -3.70 -11.67
CA VAL A 245 11.43 -4.93 -11.24
C VAL A 245 10.98 -4.78 -9.79
N TYR A 246 9.79 -5.25 -9.50
CA TYR A 246 9.27 -5.36 -8.15
C TYR A 246 8.45 -6.64 -7.99
N ASP A 247 8.33 -7.10 -6.75
CA ASP A 247 7.57 -8.30 -6.41
C ASP A 247 6.24 -7.88 -5.80
N VAL A 248 5.15 -8.45 -6.31
CA VAL A 248 3.81 -8.35 -5.74
C VAL A 248 3.29 -9.77 -5.52
N ARG A 249 3.12 -10.15 -4.26
CA ARG A 249 2.60 -11.47 -3.85
C ARG A 249 3.36 -12.65 -4.49
N GLY A 250 4.69 -12.53 -4.60
CA GLY A 250 5.55 -13.56 -5.19
C GLY A 250 5.63 -13.56 -6.72
N GLN A 251 4.96 -12.61 -7.37
CA GLN A 251 5.03 -12.42 -8.82
C GLN A 251 5.89 -11.20 -9.15
N LEU A 252 6.94 -11.45 -9.94
CA LEU A 252 7.77 -10.37 -10.47
C LEU A 252 7.01 -9.59 -11.54
N GLN A 253 7.03 -8.27 -11.41
CA GLN A 253 6.46 -7.35 -12.38
C GLN A 253 7.52 -6.35 -12.83
N ILE A 254 7.53 -6.07 -14.12
CA ILE A 254 8.39 -5.08 -14.74
C ILE A 254 7.54 -3.85 -15.05
N SER A 255 8.02 -2.68 -14.70
CA SER A 255 7.36 -1.42 -15.04
C SER A 255 8.37 -0.32 -15.34
N THR A 256 7.89 0.75 -15.91
CA THR A 256 8.63 2.00 -15.99
C THR A 256 8.92 2.55 -14.59
N PRO A 257 10.01 3.29 -14.39
CA PRO A 257 10.31 3.94 -13.11
C PRO A 257 9.19 4.86 -12.63
N LYS A 258 9.20 5.15 -11.32
CA LYS A 258 8.13 5.91 -10.64
C LYS A 258 7.96 7.35 -11.16
N THR A 259 9.05 7.98 -11.61
CA THR A 259 9.07 9.37 -12.09
C THR A 259 9.82 9.47 -13.40
N LYS A 260 9.51 10.47 -14.22
CA LYS A 260 10.24 10.76 -15.47
C LYS A 260 11.74 10.94 -15.22
N ASN A 261 12.13 11.58 -14.11
CA ASN A 261 13.53 11.80 -13.74
C ASN A 261 14.27 10.51 -13.32
N SER A 262 13.58 9.40 -13.12
CA SER A 262 14.21 8.10 -12.85
C SER A 262 14.66 7.39 -14.13
N VAL A 263 14.17 7.80 -15.29
CA VAL A 263 14.69 7.38 -16.59
C VAL A 263 15.95 8.22 -16.85
N ARG A 264 17.11 7.57 -16.91
CA ARG A 264 18.39 8.24 -17.01
C ARG A 264 19.44 7.38 -17.69
N LYS A 265 20.48 8.01 -18.18
CA LYS A 265 21.69 7.38 -18.71
C LYS A 265 22.82 7.60 -17.71
N ILE A 266 23.61 6.57 -17.51
CA ILE A 266 24.81 6.60 -16.64
C ILE A 266 25.99 6.15 -17.48
N VAL A 267 27.12 6.86 -17.43
CA VAL A 267 28.36 6.43 -18.05
C VAL A 267 29.13 5.63 -17.02
N LEU A 268 29.37 4.36 -17.32
CA LEU A 268 30.14 3.47 -16.46
C LEU A 268 31.65 3.70 -16.63
N PRO A 269 32.43 3.57 -15.55
CA PRO A 269 33.91 3.53 -15.66
C PRO A 269 34.36 2.38 -16.56
N PRO A 270 35.43 2.57 -17.39
CA PRO A 270 35.91 1.54 -18.31
C PRO A 270 36.23 0.20 -17.64
N ALA A 271 36.79 0.23 -16.44
CA ALA A 271 37.05 -0.97 -15.66
C ALA A 271 35.80 -1.79 -15.32
N VAL A 272 34.67 -1.12 -15.01
CA VAL A 272 33.39 -1.77 -14.73
C VAL A 272 32.81 -2.38 -16.02
N VAL A 273 32.92 -1.66 -17.15
CA VAL A 273 32.49 -2.15 -18.46
C VAL A 273 33.22 -3.43 -18.84
N GLU A 274 34.53 -3.49 -18.59
CA GLU A 274 35.33 -4.68 -18.89
C GLU A 274 34.95 -5.89 -18.03
N VAL A 275 34.75 -5.70 -16.73
CA VAL A 275 34.23 -6.75 -15.84
C VAL A 275 32.89 -7.27 -16.32
N LEU A 276 31.98 -6.39 -16.72
CA LEU A 276 30.66 -6.79 -17.22
C LEU A 276 30.74 -7.48 -18.58
N ARG A 277 31.73 -7.14 -19.43
CA ARG A 277 31.98 -7.80 -20.72
C ARG A 277 32.40 -9.25 -20.50
N GLU A 278 33.34 -9.48 -19.59
CA GLU A 278 33.75 -10.85 -19.24
C GLU A 278 32.62 -11.64 -18.60
N TYR A 279 31.90 -11.02 -17.68
CA TYR A 279 30.73 -11.65 -17.04
C TYR A 279 29.66 -12.04 -18.05
N LYS A 280 29.40 -11.21 -19.08
CA LYS A 280 28.42 -11.53 -20.14
C LYS A 280 28.72 -12.85 -20.85
N LYS A 281 29.99 -13.24 -20.98
CA LYS A 281 30.38 -14.50 -21.62
C LYS A 281 29.94 -15.74 -20.82
N THR A 282 29.69 -15.58 -19.53
CA THR A 282 29.27 -16.65 -18.61
C THR A 282 27.77 -16.72 -18.39
N VAL A 283 27.01 -15.76 -18.95
CA VAL A 283 25.56 -15.62 -18.72
C VAL A 283 24.80 -15.82 -20.02
N ASP A 284 24.06 -16.93 -20.10
CA ASP A 284 23.14 -17.21 -21.20
C ASP A 284 21.73 -16.74 -20.84
N SER A 285 21.50 -15.42 -20.90
CA SER A 285 20.23 -14.77 -20.62
C SER A 285 20.24 -13.34 -21.18
N ARG A 286 19.05 -12.83 -21.52
CA ARG A 286 18.91 -11.39 -21.80
C ARG A 286 19.11 -10.49 -20.59
N TRP A 287 18.87 -11.03 -19.38
CA TRP A 287 19.04 -10.31 -18.12
C TRP A 287 20.52 -10.28 -17.72
N MET A 288 20.99 -9.13 -17.25
CA MET A 288 22.33 -9.05 -16.69
C MET A 288 22.50 -9.96 -15.46
N PHE A 289 21.46 -10.04 -14.63
CA PHE A 289 21.44 -10.83 -13.41
C PHE A 289 20.23 -11.77 -13.41
N PRO A 290 20.32 -12.92 -14.11
CA PRO A 290 19.22 -13.87 -14.24
C PRO A 290 18.94 -14.61 -12.94
N SER A 291 17.72 -15.10 -12.79
CA SER A 291 17.34 -16.00 -11.72
C SER A 291 17.98 -17.39 -11.93
N PRO A 292 18.62 -17.97 -10.90
CA PRO A 292 19.16 -19.33 -11.03
C PRO A 292 18.08 -20.41 -11.02
N VAL A 293 16.81 -20.04 -10.77
CA VAL A 293 15.70 -21.00 -10.54
C VAL A 293 14.60 -20.85 -11.58
N LYS A 294 14.38 -19.63 -12.08
CA LYS A 294 13.29 -19.32 -13.01
C LYS A 294 13.87 -18.96 -14.37
N GLU A 295 13.41 -19.64 -15.40
CA GLU A 295 13.77 -19.35 -16.78
C GLU A 295 13.27 -17.96 -17.20
N ASP A 296 14.08 -17.28 -18.00
CA ASP A 296 13.83 -15.93 -18.55
C ASP A 296 13.31 -14.89 -17.52
N CYS A 297 13.75 -15.01 -16.29
CA CYS A 297 13.42 -14.08 -15.21
C CYS A 297 14.69 -13.48 -14.60
N PRO A 298 14.67 -12.20 -14.18
CA PRO A 298 15.77 -11.65 -13.39
C PRO A 298 15.75 -12.19 -11.97
N ILE A 299 16.88 -12.12 -11.28
CA ILE A 299 16.94 -12.41 -9.85
C ILE A 299 16.02 -11.46 -9.07
N THR A 300 15.30 -12.00 -8.08
CA THR A 300 14.34 -11.19 -7.34
C THR A 300 15.06 -10.17 -6.43
N PRO A 301 14.53 -8.94 -6.31
CA PRO A 301 15.11 -7.95 -5.40
C PRO A 301 15.22 -8.43 -3.94
N GLY A 302 14.33 -9.34 -3.52
CA GLY A 302 14.36 -9.94 -2.18
C GLY A 302 15.53 -10.88 -1.98
N VAL A 303 15.93 -11.64 -3.00
CA VAL A 303 17.10 -12.55 -2.96
C VAL A 303 18.37 -11.74 -2.83
N VAL A 304 18.56 -10.71 -3.66
CA VAL A 304 19.77 -9.84 -3.60
C VAL A 304 19.90 -9.19 -2.24
N ARG A 305 18.80 -8.72 -1.63
CA ARG A 305 18.85 -8.18 -0.27
C ARG A 305 19.32 -9.20 0.77
N ARG A 306 18.82 -10.43 0.67
CA ARG A 306 19.26 -11.51 1.60
C ARG A 306 20.74 -11.85 1.40
N ARG A 307 21.18 -11.95 0.15
CA ARG A 307 22.59 -12.21 -0.18
C ARG A 307 23.50 -11.10 0.32
N LEU A 308 23.12 -9.84 0.12
CA LEU A 308 23.83 -8.71 0.70
C LEU A 308 24.06 -8.88 2.21
N GLN A 309 23.01 -9.22 2.96
CA GLN A 309 23.10 -9.38 4.41
C GLN A 309 24.04 -10.52 4.82
N LEU A 310 23.96 -11.66 4.13
CA LEU A 310 24.85 -12.80 4.37
C LEU A 310 26.31 -12.47 4.01
N ILE A 311 26.56 -11.84 2.87
CA ILE A 311 27.90 -11.46 2.44
C ILE A 311 28.52 -10.46 3.43
N LEU A 312 27.76 -9.47 3.90
CA LEU A 312 28.24 -8.54 4.94
C LEU A 312 28.60 -9.26 6.23
N GLU A 313 27.78 -10.22 6.65
CA GLU A 313 28.03 -11.03 7.84
C GLU A 313 29.30 -11.89 7.69
N HIS A 314 29.43 -12.61 6.57
CA HIS A 314 30.61 -13.42 6.28
C HIS A 314 31.90 -12.58 6.11
N ALA A 315 31.77 -11.36 5.60
CA ALA A 315 32.91 -10.42 5.49
C ALA A 315 33.27 -9.73 6.82
N GLY A 316 32.57 -10.00 7.92
CA GLY A 316 32.76 -9.33 9.19
C GLY A 316 32.51 -7.81 9.13
N CYS A 317 31.60 -7.40 8.25
CA CYS A 317 31.22 -6.01 8.06
C CYS A 317 30.00 -5.66 8.88
N LYS A 318 29.88 -4.40 9.33
CA LYS A 318 28.66 -3.90 9.97
C LYS A 318 27.51 -3.92 8.97
N HIS A 319 26.27 -4.13 9.46
CA HIS A 319 25.09 -4.04 8.63
C HIS A 319 24.98 -2.67 7.97
N CYS A 320 25.41 -2.60 6.73
CA CYS A 320 25.26 -1.45 5.87
C CYS A 320 24.04 -1.66 4.95
N LEU A 321 23.30 -0.60 4.71
CA LEU A 321 22.35 -0.57 3.61
C LEU A 321 23.15 -0.09 2.40
N LEU A 322 23.46 -0.98 1.46
CA LEU A 322 23.73 -0.53 0.09
C LEU A 322 22.56 0.35 -0.33
N TYR A 323 22.85 1.44 -0.96
CA TYR A 323 21.93 2.53 -1.26
C TYR A 323 20.61 2.02 -1.88
N THR A 324 19.69 1.63 -1.07
CA THR A 324 18.29 1.50 -1.44
C THR A 324 17.56 2.60 -0.74
N SER A 325 17.70 3.78 -1.29
CA SER A 325 16.97 4.96 -0.88
C SER A 325 15.45 4.73 -0.83
N PRO A 326 14.74 5.45 0.02
CA PRO A 326 13.38 5.20 0.49
C PRO A 326 12.34 5.14 -0.60
#